data_5964687e72a457c35f2322259aba333f
#
_entry.id   5964687e72a457c35f2322259aba333f
#
_cell.length_a   1.000
_cell.length_b   1.000
_cell.length_c   1.000
_cell.angle_alpha   90.00
_cell.angle_beta   90.00
_cell.angle_gamma   90.00
#
_symmetry.space_group_name_H-M   'P 1'
#
loop_
_entity.id
_entity.type
_entity.pdbx_description
1 polymer ?
#
loop_
_entity_poly.entity_id
_entity_poly.type
_entity_poly.pdbx_seq_one_letter_code
_entity_poly.pdbx_strand_id
1 'polypeptide(L)'
;MDELHGEMKLGLRENVGQFSLLVLINVFVGMMIGLERTVVPLIGEKEFGLVSKTAIVSFIISFGVTKAICNLFAAHASETVGRKKVLVLGWLIGLPVPFIIIFANHWFWFDVANVLLGVNQAMCWSMTVIMKVDLVGPKRRGFALGLNEFAGYLALGFTAWITGYIASIYSLRPQPFYLGIGVAFAGLLLSLFFAKETRHYASLEAKLHRAPHTNESTNDPLRPRSMREIFALASWKERNLFSCSQAGLVNNLNDGMSWGIYPLFFASLGLGVAAIGTIKAVYPVAWGILQLVTGPLSDRWGRKWLIAGGMVVQAGGIWLTVQVPVYTAWMIGAVLQGLGTAMVYPTLLAAISDVAHPEWRATAMGAYRFWRDLGYALGALISGAIADLLGMRAAIQVVAVLTLLSGLHVAFRMRETHGITKRETESIPSPAAHQ
;
A
#
# COMPACT_ATOMS: atom_id res chain seq x y z
N MET A 1 15.51 -36.75 -2.44
CA MET A 1 14.73 -35.48 -2.56
C MET A 1 13.21 -35.71 -2.57
N ASP A 2 12.74 -36.92 -2.56
CA ASP A 2 11.30 -37.28 -2.61
C ASP A 2 10.60 -37.44 -1.25
N GLU A 3 11.34 -37.60 -0.17
CA GLU A 3 10.75 -37.81 1.17
C GLU A 3 10.20 -36.53 1.85
N LEU A 4 10.53 -35.32 1.35
CA LEU A 4 10.01 -34.06 1.87
C LEU A 4 8.65 -33.64 1.29
N HIS A 5 8.12 -34.36 0.32
CA HIS A 5 6.85 -34.01 -0.35
C HIS A 5 5.60 -34.64 0.28
N GLY A 6 5.75 -35.49 1.30
CA GLY A 6 4.63 -36.25 1.87
C GLY A 6 3.61 -35.47 2.72
N GLU A 7 3.91 -34.26 3.17
CA GLU A 7 3.07 -33.54 4.16
C GLU A 7 2.71 -32.09 3.81
N MET A 8 3.14 -31.55 2.67
CA MET A 8 2.78 -30.17 2.32
C MET A 8 1.34 -30.08 1.83
N LYS A 9 0.47 -29.43 2.60
CA LYS A 9 -0.94 -29.18 2.25
C LYS A 9 -1.20 -27.68 2.13
N LEU A 10 -1.84 -27.27 1.02
CA LEU A 10 -2.37 -25.92 0.87
C LEU A 10 -3.60 -25.75 1.77
N GLY A 11 -3.69 -24.62 2.45
CA GLY A 11 -4.85 -24.29 3.28
C GLY A 11 -4.51 -23.44 4.49
N LEU A 12 -5.51 -22.67 4.94
CA LEU A 12 -5.33 -21.80 6.09
C LEU A 12 -5.21 -22.60 7.40
N ARG A 13 -6.00 -23.68 7.54
CA ARG A 13 -6.00 -24.50 8.77
C ARG A 13 -4.70 -25.27 8.91
N GLU A 14 -4.22 -25.80 7.81
CA GLU A 14 -3.00 -26.60 7.71
C GLU A 14 -1.75 -25.77 8.00
N ASN A 15 -1.78 -24.47 7.70
CA ASN A 15 -0.64 -23.56 7.81
C ASN A 15 -0.87 -22.41 8.80
N VAL A 16 -1.82 -22.53 9.74
CA VAL A 16 -2.24 -21.43 10.63
C VAL A 16 -1.09 -20.82 11.41
N GLY A 17 -0.13 -21.60 11.89
CA GLY A 17 1.02 -21.11 12.65
C GLY A 17 1.92 -20.18 11.82
N GLN A 18 2.30 -20.62 10.60
CA GLN A 18 3.11 -19.78 9.70
C GLN A 18 2.32 -18.58 9.18
N PHE A 19 1.03 -18.78 8.89
CA PHE A 19 0.16 -17.69 8.45
C PHE A 19 0.07 -16.59 9.52
N SER A 20 -0.19 -16.96 10.78
CA SER A 20 -0.28 -16.01 11.92
C SER A 20 1.04 -15.32 12.19
N LEU A 21 2.16 -16.04 12.09
CA LEU A 21 3.50 -15.47 12.20
C LEU A 21 3.74 -14.40 11.11
N LEU A 22 3.36 -14.67 9.87
CA LEU A 22 3.50 -13.71 8.76
C LEU A 22 2.57 -12.50 8.92
N VAL A 23 1.39 -12.66 9.56
CA VAL A 23 0.54 -11.53 9.96
C VAL A 23 1.24 -10.69 11.02
N LEU A 24 1.82 -11.31 12.03
CA LEU A 24 2.59 -10.61 13.07
C LEU A 24 3.82 -9.88 12.50
N ILE A 25 4.57 -10.52 11.61
CA ILE A 25 5.68 -9.85 10.91
C ILE A 25 5.17 -8.64 10.14
N ASN A 26 4.01 -8.72 9.49
CA ASN A 26 3.42 -7.59 8.77
C ASN A 26 2.96 -6.47 9.70
N VAL A 27 2.54 -6.76 10.93
CA VAL A 27 2.31 -5.75 11.98
C VAL A 27 3.60 -4.94 12.19
N PHE A 28 4.74 -5.58 12.39
CA PHE A 28 6.01 -4.86 12.55
C PHE A 28 6.42 -4.07 11.29
N VAL A 29 6.12 -4.58 10.09
CA VAL A 29 6.35 -3.83 8.84
C VAL A 29 5.51 -2.55 8.82
N GLY A 30 4.23 -2.62 9.22
CA GLY A 30 3.37 -1.45 9.35
C GLY A 30 3.84 -0.47 10.43
N MET A 31 4.31 -1.00 11.58
CA MET A 31 4.87 -0.18 12.66
C MET A 31 6.09 0.65 12.20
N MET A 32 6.98 0.08 11.39
CA MET A 32 8.14 0.82 10.86
C MET A 32 7.73 2.09 10.09
N ILE A 33 6.65 2.03 9.31
CA ILE A 33 6.12 3.23 8.63
C ILE A 33 5.51 4.20 9.64
N GLY A 34 4.72 3.69 10.58
CA GLY A 34 4.01 4.49 11.57
C GLY A 34 4.91 5.36 12.46
N LEU A 35 6.15 4.90 12.72
CA LEU A 35 7.14 5.62 13.54
C LEU A 35 7.36 7.08 13.11
N GLU A 36 7.30 7.35 11.83
CA GLU A 36 7.69 8.63 11.26
C GLU A 36 6.51 9.58 11.01
N ARG A 37 5.29 9.04 10.86
CA ARG A 37 4.14 9.76 10.28
C ARG A 37 3.59 10.92 11.12
N THR A 38 3.90 10.95 12.41
CA THR A 38 3.50 12.04 13.30
C THR A 38 4.66 12.99 13.58
N VAL A 39 5.84 12.43 13.87
CA VAL A 39 6.94 13.19 14.49
C VAL A 39 7.94 13.74 13.50
N VAL A 40 8.27 13.04 12.40
CA VAL A 40 9.36 13.45 11.49
C VAL A 40 9.13 14.82 10.85
N PRO A 41 7.95 15.18 10.32
CA PRO A 41 7.75 16.53 9.81
C PRO A 41 7.99 17.64 10.88
N LEU A 42 7.58 17.37 12.12
CA LEU A 42 7.77 18.29 13.24
C LEU A 42 9.24 18.39 13.67
N ILE A 43 10.01 17.29 13.54
CA ILE A 43 11.46 17.31 13.75
C ILE A 43 12.13 18.24 12.73
N GLY A 44 11.76 18.13 11.44
CA GLY A 44 12.28 18.99 10.39
C GLY A 44 12.08 20.46 10.67
N GLU A 45 10.88 20.83 11.11
CA GLU A 45 10.55 22.23 11.44
C GLU A 45 11.19 22.68 12.75
N LYS A 46 11.06 21.91 13.86
CA LYS A 46 11.42 22.37 15.20
C LYS A 46 12.87 22.14 15.59
N GLU A 47 13.49 21.02 15.16
CA GLU A 47 14.87 20.69 15.53
C GLU A 47 15.89 21.11 14.46
N PHE A 48 15.53 20.99 13.17
CA PHE A 48 16.40 21.38 12.06
C PHE A 48 16.12 22.78 11.51
N GLY A 49 15.06 23.45 11.98
CA GLY A 49 14.73 24.82 11.58
C GLY A 49 14.38 24.96 10.10
N LEU A 50 13.91 23.88 9.45
CA LEU A 50 13.56 23.92 8.04
C LEU A 50 12.29 24.73 7.80
N VAL A 51 12.39 25.75 6.97
CA VAL A 51 11.28 26.63 6.59
C VAL A 51 10.52 26.06 5.40
N SER A 52 11.24 25.56 4.39
CA SER A 52 10.66 24.97 3.19
C SER A 52 9.93 23.67 3.50
N LYS A 53 8.66 23.61 3.16
CA LYS A 53 7.83 22.41 3.32
C LYS A 53 8.27 21.30 2.35
N THR A 54 8.73 21.67 1.15
CA THR A 54 9.34 20.72 0.20
C THR A 54 10.59 20.07 0.79
N ALA A 55 11.45 20.84 1.46
CA ALA A 55 12.61 20.27 2.14
C ALA A 55 12.21 19.35 3.29
N ILE A 56 11.21 19.72 4.08
CA ILE A 56 10.70 18.87 5.17
C ILE A 56 10.15 17.54 4.64
N VAL A 57 9.42 17.54 3.54
CA VAL A 57 8.79 16.32 3.02
C VAL A 57 9.71 15.47 2.10
N SER A 58 10.99 15.85 1.94
CA SER A 58 11.96 15.14 1.09
C SER A 58 12.11 13.67 1.50
N PHE A 59 12.01 13.36 2.78
CA PHE A 59 12.05 11.98 3.28
C PHE A 59 10.93 11.10 2.72
N ILE A 60 9.71 11.66 2.49
CA ILE A 60 8.60 10.93 1.86
C ILE A 60 8.85 10.75 0.36
N ILE A 61 9.48 11.75 -0.29
CA ILE A 61 9.88 11.64 -1.70
C ILE A 61 10.88 10.51 -1.86
N SER A 62 11.93 10.49 -1.04
CA SER A 62 12.96 9.44 -1.00
C SER A 62 12.36 8.06 -0.76
N PHE A 63 11.46 7.93 0.22
CA PHE A 63 10.72 6.72 0.51
C PHE A 63 9.88 6.25 -0.68
N GLY A 64 9.04 7.12 -1.25
CA GLY A 64 8.10 6.77 -2.30
C GLY A 64 8.78 6.35 -3.59
N VAL A 65 9.80 7.09 -4.04
CA VAL A 65 10.60 6.74 -5.24
C VAL A 65 11.28 5.39 -5.05
N THR A 66 11.97 5.22 -3.93
CA THR A 66 12.69 3.96 -3.66
C THR A 66 11.74 2.78 -3.58
N LYS A 67 10.62 2.92 -2.86
CA LYS A 67 9.63 1.86 -2.73
C LYS A 67 9.02 1.50 -4.09
N ALA A 68 8.68 2.49 -4.93
CA ALA A 68 8.11 2.28 -6.26
C ALA A 68 9.07 1.47 -7.14
N ILE A 69 10.34 1.86 -7.19
CA ILE A 69 11.36 1.16 -7.97
C ILE A 69 11.60 -0.25 -7.43
N CYS A 70 11.82 -0.39 -6.12
CA CYS A 70 12.13 -1.69 -5.50
C CYS A 70 10.96 -2.69 -5.62
N ASN A 71 9.71 -2.25 -5.60
CA ASN A 71 8.55 -3.13 -5.79
C ASN A 71 8.54 -3.82 -7.16
N LEU A 72 9.07 -3.19 -8.22
CA LEU A 72 9.19 -3.83 -9.54
C LEU A 72 10.11 -5.06 -9.51
N PHE A 73 11.12 -5.04 -8.65
CA PHE A 73 12.15 -6.08 -8.59
C PHE A 73 11.93 -7.08 -7.45
N ALA A 74 11.28 -6.70 -6.36
CA ALA A 74 11.13 -7.53 -5.17
C ALA A 74 10.40 -8.86 -5.46
N ALA A 75 9.35 -8.84 -6.27
CA ALA A 75 8.61 -10.04 -6.66
C ALA A 75 9.51 -10.99 -7.47
N HIS A 76 10.21 -10.47 -8.48
CA HIS A 76 11.13 -11.26 -9.31
C HIS A 76 12.31 -11.83 -8.49
N ALA A 77 12.91 -11.02 -7.63
CA ALA A 77 13.98 -11.47 -6.74
C ALA A 77 13.50 -12.63 -5.83
N SER A 78 12.24 -12.60 -5.39
CA SER A 78 11.68 -13.66 -4.55
C SER A 78 11.51 -15.00 -5.28
N GLU A 79 11.34 -14.98 -6.59
CA GLU A 79 11.25 -16.19 -7.41
C GLU A 79 12.61 -16.86 -7.60
N THR A 80 13.68 -16.08 -7.66
CA THR A 80 15.04 -16.58 -7.88
C THR A 80 15.77 -16.92 -6.58
N VAL A 81 15.77 -16.00 -5.62
CA VAL A 81 16.51 -16.09 -4.35
C VAL A 81 15.74 -16.83 -3.26
N GLY A 82 14.40 -16.77 -3.31
CA GLY A 82 13.48 -17.33 -2.30
C GLY A 82 12.80 -16.25 -1.45
N ARG A 83 11.56 -16.54 -1.00
CA ARG A 83 10.71 -15.59 -0.26
C ARG A 83 11.31 -15.20 1.08
N LYS A 84 11.73 -16.21 1.88
CA LYS A 84 12.34 -15.99 3.20
C LYS A 84 13.60 -15.14 3.12
N LYS A 85 14.49 -15.41 2.17
CA LYS A 85 15.75 -14.66 2.05
C LYS A 85 15.49 -13.19 1.71
N VAL A 86 14.55 -12.89 0.81
CA VAL A 86 14.15 -11.52 0.48
C VAL A 86 13.53 -10.82 1.70
N LEU A 87 12.67 -11.49 2.47
CA LEU A 87 12.09 -10.96 3.70
C LEU A 87 13.17 -10.60 4.73
N VAL A 88 14.12 -11.51 4.99
CA VAL A 88 15.24 -11.28 5.94
C VAL A 88 16.14 -10.15 5.47
N LEU A 89 16.50 -10.10 4.18
CA LEU A 89 17.30 -9.02 3.61
C LEU A 89 16.58 -7.67 3.76
N GLY A 90 15.26 -7.63 3.53
CA GLY A 90 14.46 -6.43 3.76
C GLY A 90 14.56 -5.93 5.20
N TRP A 91 14.50 -6.82 6.20
CA TRP A 91 14.69 -6.46 7.61
C TRP A 91 16.10 -6.01 7.93
N LEU A 92 17.13 -6.64 7.38
CA LEU A 92 18.54 -6.22 7.56
C LEU A 92 18.75 -4.79 7.04
N ILE A 93 18.14 -4.44 5.90
CA ILE A 93 18.19 -3.07 5.33
C ILE A 93 17.37 -2.10 6.19
N GLY A 94 16.26 -2.53 6.78
CA GLY A 94 15.42 -1.70 7.64
C GLY A 94 15.99 -1.48 9.05
N LEU A 95 16.85 -2.37 9.54
CA LEU A 95 17.39 -2.32 10.90
C LEU A 95 18.12 -1.01 11.23
N PRO A 96 18.95 -0.41 10.37
CA PRO A 96 19.62 0.87 10.65
C PRO A 96 18.69 2.08 10.73
N VAL A 97 17.48 2.02 10.17
CA VAL A 97 16.59 3.18 10.04
C VAL A 97 16.35 3.94 11.35
N PRO A 98 15.88 3.31 12.46
CA PRO A 98 15.66 4.04 13.70
C PRO A 98 16.95 4.60 14.30
N PHE A 99 18.09 3.92 14.13
CA PHE A 99 19.39 4.40 14.60
C PHE A 99 19.82 5.65 13.83
N ILE A 100 19.70 5.63 12.49
CA ILE A 100 20.05 6.78 11.65
C ILE A 100 19.25 8.01 12.09
N ILE A 101 17.93 7.85 12.31
CA ILE A 101 17.07 8.96 12.74
C ILE A 101 17.46 9.48 14.13
N ILE A 102 17.76 8.59 15.09
CA ILE A 102 18.17 8.95 16.45
C ILE A 102 19.45 9.80 16.42
N PHE A 103 20.45 9.38 15.64
CA PHE A 103 21.78 10.01 15.62
C PHE A 103 21.93 11.04 14.49
N ALA A 104 20.90 11.32 13.72
CA ALA A 104 20.93 12.29 12.62
C ALA A 104 21.30 13.69 13.14
N ASN A 105 22.38 14.26 12.62
CA ASN A 105 22.81 15.63 12.86
C ASN A 105 22.54 16.58 11.68
N HIS A 106 22.05 16.04 10.56
CA HIS A 106 21.68 16.75 9.36
C HIS A 106 20.44 16.11 8.73
N TRP A 107 19.56 16.92 8.09
CA TRP A 107 18.32 16.43 7.49
C TRP A 107 18.52 15.35 6.41
N PHE A 108 19.60 15.42 5.68
CA PHE A 108 19.99 14.41 4.69
C PHE A 108 19.93 12.96 5.23
N TRP A 109 20.23 12.74 6.52
CA TRP A 109 20.14 11.41 7.11
C TRP A 109 18.72 10.88 7.23
N PHE A 110 17.71 11.76 7.30
CA PHE A 110 16.31 11.36 7.22
C PHE A 110 15.96 10.87 5.82
N ASP A 111 16.51 11.48 4.77
CA ASP A 111 16.35 11.01 3.39
C ASP A 111 17.01 9.65 3.20
N VAL A 112 18.23 9.45 3.71
CA VAL A 112 18.94 8.15 3.71
C VAL A 112 18.15 7.09 4.46
N ALA A 113 17.67 7.38 5.67
CA ALA A 113 16.83 6.46 6.46
C ALA A 113 15.58 6.05 5.67
N ASN A 114 14.96 6.99 4.97
CA ASN A 114 13.75 6.73 4.19
C ASN A 114 14.00 6.03 2.85
N VAL A 115 15.17 6.15 2.24
CA VAL A 115 15.62 5.25 1.16
C VAL A 115 15.67 3.82 1.68
N LEU A 116 16.33 3.57 2.81
CA LEU A 116 16.41 2.24 3.41
C LEU A 116 15.03 1.71 3.83
N LEU A 117 14.18 2.56 4.42
CA LEU A 117 12.82 2.21 4.76
C LEU A 117 11.99 1.86 3.51
N GLY A 118 12.17 2.58 2.41
CA GLY A 118 11.52 2.30 1.12
C GLY A 118 11.87 0.91 0.59
N VAL A 119 13.16 0.53 0.63
CA VAL A 119 13.63 -0.82 0.28
C VAL A 119 13.02 -1.87 1.23
N ASN A 120 13.12 -1.64 2.55
CA ASN A 120 12.52 -2.53 3.55
C ASN A 120 11.04 -2.78 3.28
N GLN A 121 10.27 -1.72 3.04
CA GLN A 121 8.84 -1.82 2.80
C GLN A 121 8.50 -2.54 1.49
N ALA A 122 9.24 -2.28 0.41
CA ALA A 122 9.06 -2.98 -0.85
C ALA A 122 9.30 -4.48 -0.70
N MET A 123 10.34 -4.87 0.02
CA MET A 123 10.70 -6.27 0.23
C MET A 123 9.79 -6.95 1.26
N CYS A 124 9.68 -6.40 2.47
CA CYS A 124 8.99 -7.07 3.59
C CYS A 124 7.47 -7.11 3.39
N TRP A 125 6.84 -5.99 2.97
CA TRP A 125 5.40 -5.97 2.71
C TRP A 125 5.01 -6.92 1.59
N SER A 126 5.76 -6.91 0.48
CA SER A 126 5.49 -7.82 -0.63
C SER A 126 5.69 -9.28 -0.25
N MET A 127 6.74 -9.61 0.52
CA MET A 127 6.99 -10.98 0.95
C MET A 127 5.93 -11.49 1.91
N THR A 128 5.50 -10.71 2.89
CA THR A 128 4.42 -11.11 3.81
C THR A 128 3.09 -11.36 3.07
N VAL A 129 2.81 -10.61 2.00
CA VAL A 129 1.66 -10.85 1.11
C VAL A 129 1.83 -12.15 0.34
N ILE A 130 2.94 -12.29 -0.41
CA ILE A 130 3.18 -13.44 -1.31
C ILE A 130 3.21 -14.74 -0.50
N MET A 131 3.95 -14.78 0.61
CA MET A 131 4.09 -15.96 1.45
C MET A 131 2.75 -16.43 2.04
N LYS A 132 1.86 -15.49 2.45
CA LYS A 132 0.52 -15.85 2.92
C LYS A 132 -0.37 -16.40 1.81
N VAL A 133 -0.26 -15.83 0.61
CA VAL A 133 -0.98 -16.32 -0.57
C VAL A 133 -0.52 -17.73 -0.96
N ASP A 134 0.80 -17.99 -0.93
CA ASP A 134 1.38 -19.31 -1.18
C ASP A 134 0.79 -20.36 -0.22
N LEU A 135 0.69 -20.06 1.08
CA LEU A 135 0.21 -20.98 2.11
C LEU A 135 -1.28 -21.35 1.99
N VAL A 136 -2.13 -20.36 1.66
CA VAL A 136 -3.59 -20.55 1.68
C VAL A 136 -4.15 -21.10 0.37
N GLY A 137 -3.43 -20.96 -0.73
CA GLY A 137 -3.87 -21.35 -2.07
C GLY A 137 -5.03 -20.50 -2.62
N PRO A 138 -5.61 -20.88 -3.79
CA PRO A 138 -6.52 -20.00 -4.55
C PRO A 138 -7.82 -19.65 -3.83
N LYS A 139 -8.39 -20.59 -3.06
CA LYS A 139 -9.72 -20.42 -2.44
C LYS A 139 -9.81 -19.32 -1.39
N ARG A 140 -8.70 -18.95 -0.73
CA ARG A 140 -8.67 -17.97 0.38
C ARG A 140 -7.71 -16.79 0.18
N ARG A 141 -7.25 -16.56 -1.04
CA ARG A 141 -6.33 -15.45 -1.37
C ARG A 141 -6.87 -14.08 -0.95
N GLY A 142 -8.14 -13.81 -1.25
CA GLY A 142 -8.77 -12.54 -0.87
C GLY A 142 -8.75 -12.31 0.64
N PHE A 143 -9.04 -13.33 1.43
CA PHE A 143 -8.96 -13.26 2.90
C PHE A 143 -7.52 -13.00 3.37
N ALA A 144 -6.53 -13.69 2.81
CA ALA A 144 -5.13 -13.52 3.17
C ALA A 144 -4.62 -12.11 2.86
N LEU A 145 -5.00 -11.55 1.70
CA LEU A 145 -4.69 -10.18 1.29
C LEU A 145 -5.37 -9.16 2.21
N GLY A 146 -6.68 -9.33 2.46
CA GLY A 146 -7.44 -8.43 3.33
C GLY A 146 -6.89 -8.38 4.76
N LEU A 147 -6.55 -9.54 5.34
CA LEU A 147 -5.98 -9.61 6.68
C LEU A 147 -4.55 -9.04 6.73
N ASN A 148 -3.76 -9.20 5.65
CA ASN A 148 -2.45 -8.56 5.55
C ASN A 148 -2.56 -7.04 5.65
N GLU A 149 -3.39 -6.46 4.81
CA GLU A 149 -3.56 -5.01 4.73
C GLU A 149 -4.18 -4.47 6.04
N PHE A 150 -5.20 -5.14 6.58
CA PHE A 150 -5.79 -4.79 7.87
C PHE A 150 -4.73 -4.72 8.98
N ALA A 151 -3.94 -5.78 9.14
CA ALA A 151 -2.92 -5.84 10.20
C ALA A 151 -1.84 -4.76 10.03
N GLY A 152 -1.37 -4.55 8.80
CA GLY A 152 -0.35 -3.55 8.48
C GLY A 152 -0.82 -2.12 8.75
N TYR A 153 -2.02 -1.73 8.28
CA TYR A 153 -2.53 -0.36 8.47
C TYR A 153 -3.01 -0.08 9.89
N LEU A 154 -3.57 -1.08 10.57
CA LEU A 154 -3.89 -0.95 12.01
C LEU A 154 -2.62 -0.67 12.82
N ALA A 155 -1.54 -1.41 12.55
CA ALA A 155 -0.26 -1.24 13.21
C ALA A 155 0.39 0.11 12.88
N LEU A 156 0.30 0.58 11.63
CA LEU A 156 0.75 1.90 11.21
C LEU A 156 0.04 2.99 12.01
N GLY A 157 -1.30 2.93 12.10
CA GLY A 157 -2.10 3.90 12.84
C GLY A 157 -1.78 3.90 14.33
N PHE A 158 -1.71 2.73 14.95
CA PHE A 158 -1.34 2.58 16.35
C PHE A 158 0.05 3.16 16.63
N THR A 159 1.02 2.89 15.76
CA THR A 159 2.39 3.39 15.96
C THR A 159 2.48 4.90 15.75
N ALA A 160 1.75 5.47 14.78
CA ALA A 160 1.68 6.91 14.60
C ALA A 160 1.07 7.63 15.83
N TRP A 161 0.07 6.99 16.45
CA TRP A 161 -0.51 7.48 17.71
C TRP A 161 0.50 7.43 18.86
N ILE A 162 1.12 6.24 19.11
CA ILE A 162 1.99 6.06 20.27
C ILE A 162 3.27 6.89 20.18
N THR A 163 3.82 7.08 18.96
CA THR A 163 4.98 7.97 18.77
C THR A 163 4.63 9.43 19.04
N GLY A 164 3.44 9.89 18.63
CA GLY A 164 2.92 11.19 19.00
C GLY A 164 2.72 11.36 20.50
N TYR A 165 2.21 10.33 21.17
CA TYR A 165 2.04 10.31 22.63
C TYR A 165 3.39 10.36 23.36
N ILE A 166 4.35 9.50 22.99
CA ILE A 166 5.70 9.51 23.57
C ILE A 166 6.37 10.88 23.35
N ALA A 167 6.27 11.42 22.16
CA ALA A 167 6.84 12.74 21.84
C ALA A 167 6.21 13.87 22.62
N SER A 168 4.95 13.74 23.07
CA SER A 168 4.28 14.76 23.88
C SER A 168 4.76 14.76 25.34
N ILE A 169 5.24 13.62 25.85
CA ILE A 169 5.72 13.47 27.24
C ILE A 169 7.21 13.79 27.35
N TYR A 170 7.99 13.35 26.34
CA TYR A 170 9.45 13.47 26.38
C TYR A 170 9.94 14.52 25.35
N SER A 171 10.27 14.06 24.14
CA SER A 171 10.75 14.89 23.04
C SER A 171 10.46 14.21 21.70
N LEU A 172 10.59 14.95 20.60
CA LEU A 172 10.35 14.42 19.25
C LEU A 172 11.34 13.29 18.92
N ARG A 173 12.55 13.31 19.48
CA ARG A 173 13.57 12.25 19.47
C ARG A 173 14.50 12.39 20.67
N PRO A 174 15.19 11.30 21.11
CA PRO A 174 15.23 9.96 20.48
C PRO A 174 14.09 9.02 20.89
N GLN A 175 13.31 9.34 21.93
CA GLN A 175 12.44 8.40 22.65
C GLN A 175 11.41 7.66 21.78
N PRO A 176 10.67 8.31 20.84
CA PRO A 176 9.74 7.59 19.97
C PRO A 176 10.42 6.51 19.11
N PHE A 177 11.69 6.72 18.73
CA PHE A 177 12.42 5.82 17.84
C PHE A 177 13.07 4.63 18.56
N TYR A 178 13.14 4.61 19.90
CA TYR A 178 13.49 3.40 20.66
C TYR A 178 12.49 2.27 20.42
N LEU A 179 11.21 2.60 20.25
CA LEU A 179 10.21 1.63 19.81
C LEU A 179 10.58 1.01 18.44
N GLY A 180 11.10 1.83 17.53
CA GLY A 180 11.53 1.40 16.21
C GLY A 180 12.68 0.39 16.24
N ILE A 181 13.63 0.56 17.17
CA ILE A 181 14.72 -0.40 17.39
C ILE A 181 14.12 -1.77 17.76
N GLY A 182 13.24 -1.81 18.77
CA GLY A 182 12.58 -3.04 19.19
C GLY A 182 11.79 -3.71 18.06
N VAL A 183 11.05 -2.92 17.29
CA VAL A 183 10.27 -3.38 16.12
C VAL A 183 11.16 -3.98 15.04
N ALA A 184 12.26 -3.30 14.69
CA ALA A 184 13.18 -3.77 13.65
C ALA A 184 13.88 -5.07 14.05
N PHE A 185 14.36 -5.17 15.29
CA PHE A 185 14.94 -6.40 15.81
C PHE A 185 13.92 -7.54 15.88
N ALA A 186 12.72 -7.30 16.40
CA ALA A 186 11.68 -8.31 16.49
C ALA A 186 11.28 -8.82 15.08
N GLY A 187 11.07 -7.92 14.12
CA GLY A 187 10.77 -8.29 12.74
C GLY A 187 11.87 -9.11 12.08
N LEU A 188 13.14 -8.73 12.30
CA LEU A 188 14.31 -9.48 11.82
C LEU A 188 14.40 -10.87 12.46
N LEU A 189 14.33 -10.97 13.77
CA LEU A 189 14.49 -12.23 14.50
C LEU A 189 13.34 -13.20 14.17
N LEU A 190 12.10 -12.73 14.12
CA LEU A 190 10.97 -13.56 13.73
C LEU A 190 11.10 -14.05 12.29
N SER A 191 11.56 -13.20 11.38
CA SER A 191 11.76 -13.58 9.98
C SER A 191 12.91 -14.55 9.81
N LEU A 192 14.01 -14.37 10.54
CA LEU A 192 15.21 -15.18 10.44
C LEU A 192 15.00 -16.59 11.03
N PHE A 193 14.45 -16.67 12.25
CA PHE A 193 14.38 -17.93 12.99
C PHE A 193 13.08 -18.70 12.80
N PHE A 194 11.95 -18.02 12.60
CA PHE A 194 10.64 -18.67 12.63
C PHE A 194 9.92 -18.69 11.27
N ALA A 195 10.17 -17.74 10.37
CA ALA A 195 9.55 -17.78 9.04
C ALA A 195 10.14 -18.93 8.22
N LYS A 196 9.29 -19.70 7.56
CA LYS A 196 9.67 -20.79 6.66
C LYS A 196 9.58 -20.33 5.20
N GLU A 197 10.39 -20.95 4.33
CA GLU A 197 10.32 -20.72 2.88
C GLU A 197 9.00 -21.26 2.32
N THR A 198 8.32 -20.46 1.48
CA THR A 198 7.00 -20.83 0.93
C THR A 198 7.03 -21.10 -0.58
N ARG A 199 8.15 -20.93 -1.25
CA ARG A 199 8.29 -21.17 -2.70
C ARG A 199 7.80 -22.55 -3.14
N HIS A 200 7.98 -23.57 -2.29
CA HIS A 200 7.55 -24.92 -2.56
C HIS A 200 6.02 -25.07 -2.63
N TYR A 201 5.27 -24.26 -1.85
CA TYR A 201 3.81 -24.22 -1.89
C TYR A 201 3.30 -23.67 -3.23
N ALA A 202 3.94 -22.61 -3.76
CA ALA A 202 3.64 -22.09 -5.08
C ALA A 202 3.90 -23.14 -6.19
N SER A 203 4.98 -23.92 -6.08
CA SER A 203 5.29 -25.01 -7.01
C SER A 203 4.29 -26.15 -6.92
N LEU A 204 3.81 -26.47 -5.71
CA LEU A 204 2.76 -27.48 -5.48
C LEU A 204 1.45 -27.02 -6.12
N GLU A 205 1.05 -25.78 -5.91
CA GLU A 205 -0.14 -25.21 -6.54
C GLU A 205 -0.07 -25.27 -8.06
N ALA A 206 1.06 -24.89 -8.65
CA ALA A 206 1.28 -24.95 -10.09
C ALA A 206 1.16 -26.39 -10.65
N LYS A 207 1.61 -27.40 -9.89
CA LYS A 207 1.44 -28.80 -10.27
C LYS A 207 -0.02 -29.27 -10.22
N LEU A 208 -0.77 -28.85 -9.19
CA LEU A 208 -2.18 -29.19 -9.00
C LEU A 208 -3.08 -28.55 -10.08
N HIS A 209 -2.69 -27.41 -10.63
CA HIS A 209 -3.44 -26.68 -11.66
C HIS A 209 -3.00 -27.01 -13.10
N ARG A 210 -2.01 -27.89 -13.30
CA ARG A 210 -1.66 -28.44 -14.62
C ARG A 210 -2.67 -29.50 -15.08
N ALA A 211 -3.97 -29.17 -15.10
CA ALA A 211 -4.88 -29.82 -16.01
C ALA A 211 -4.57 -29.38 -17.45
N PRO A 212 -4.73 -30.25 -18.47
CA PRO A 212 -4.41 -29.88 -19.84
C PRO A 212 -5.29 -28.71 -20.26
N HIS A 213 -4.69 -27.51 -20.33
CA HIS A 213 -5.34 -26.38 -20.97
C HIS A 213 -5.54 -26.74 -22.44
N THR A 214 -6.78 -26.99 -22.80
CA THR A 214 -7.27 -26.97 -24.17
C THR A 214 -6.74 -25.73 -24.86
N ASN A 215 -6.28 -25.89 -26.09
CA ASN A 215 -5.74 -24.87 -26.99
C ASN A 215 -6.57 -23.57 -26.95
N GLU A 216 -6.26 -22.66 -26.03
CA GLU A 216 -6.76 -21.30 -26.12
C GLU A 216 -6.02 -20.59 -27.24
N SER A 217 -6.75 -20.02 -28.15
CA SER A 217 -6.31 -19.45 -29.39
C SER A 217 -5.10 -18.52 -29.20
N THR A 218 -4.01 -18.82 -29.88
CA THR A 218 -2.76 -18.01 -29.98
C THR A 218 -2.95 -16.64 -30.59
N ASN A 219 -4.18 -16.24 -30.96
CA ASN A 219 -4.52 -15.06 -31.75
C ASN A 219 -5.25 -13.96 -30.98
N ASP A 220 -5.08 -13.86 -29.64
CA ASP A 220 -5.59 -12.69 -28.92
C ASP A 220 -4.71 -11.47 -29.23
N PRO A 221 -5.26 -10.43 -29.91
CA PRO A 221 -4.51 -9.22 -30.28
C PRO A 221 -4.06 -8.39 -29.06
N LEU A 222 -4.58 -8.67 -27.86
CA LEU A 222 -4.20 -8.03 -26.59
C LEU A 222 -3.18 -8.83 -25.79
N ARG A 223 -2.66 -9.95 -26.30
CA ARG A 223 -1.63 -10.75 -25.61
C ARG A 223 -0.27 -10.05 -25.70
N PRO A 224 0.18 -9.38 -24.62
CA PRO A 224 1.46 -8.68 -24.63
C PRO A 224 2.61 -9.68 -24.66
N ARG A 225 3.63 -9.37 -25.48
CA ARG A 225 4.80 -10.24 -25.69
C ARG A 225 5.97 -9.90 -24.76
N SER A 226 5.94 -8.72 -24.13
CA SER A 226 7.05 -8.24 -23.30
C SER A 226 6.58 -7.48 -22.07
N MET A 227 7.45 -7.41 -21.04
CA MET A 227 7.21 -6.61 -19.83
C MET A 227 6.95 -5.12 -20.18
N ARG A 228 7.62 -4.58 -21.19
CA ARG A 228 7.42 -3.19 -21.66
C ARG A 228 6.01 -2.97 -22.21
N GLU A 229 5.47 -3.94 -22.94
CA GLU A 229 4.10 -3.86 -23.48
C GLU A 229 3.07 -3.93 -22.36
N ILE A 230 3.25 -4.81 -21.35
CA ILE A 230 2.37 -4.90 -20.19
C ILE A 230 2.41 -3.59 -19.38
N PHE A 231 3.61 -3.05 -19.17
CA PHE A 231 3.77 -1.75 -18.49
C PHE A 231 3.06 -0.63 -19.26
N ALA A 232 3.19 -0.60 -20.58
CA ALA A 232 2.51 0.37 -21.42
C ALA A 232 0.97 0.20 -21.41
N LEU A 233 0.46 -1.04 -21.40
CA LEU A 233 -0.97 -1.33 -21.24
C LEU A 233 -1.49 -0.79 -19.90
N ALA A 234 -0.80 -1.10 -18.80
CA ALA A 234 -1.19 -0.67 -17.46
C ALA A 234 -1.06 0.84 -17.27
N SER A 235 -0.15 1.50 -17.99
CA SER A 235 0.19 2.91 -17.79
C SER A 235 -0.62 3.88 -18.64
N TRP A 236 -0.97 3.52 -19.91
CA TRP A 236 -1.64 4.47 -20.83
C TRP A 236 -2.44 3.84 -21.98
N LYS A 237 -2.21 2.59 -22.38
CA LYS A 237 -2.82 2.02 -23.58
C LYS A 237 -4.19 1.41 -23.33
N GLU A 238 -4.35 0.61 -22.25
CA GLU A 238 -5.64 0.01 -21.90
C GLU A 238 -6.43 0.91 -20.96
N ARG A 239 -7.67 1.18 -21.32
CA ARG A 239 -8.55 2.19 -20.70
C ARG A 239 -8.79 1.94 -19.21
N ASN A 240 -9.11 0.70 -18.83
CA ASN A 240 -9.44 0.35 -17.45
C ASN A 240 -8.17 0.26 -16.58
N LEU A 241 -7.08 -0.35 -17.12
CA LEU A 241 -5.81 -0.43 -16.40
C LEU A 241 -5.19 0.94 -16.17
N PHE A 242 -5.25 1.84 -17.16
CA PHE A 242 -4.86 3.24 -16.98
C PHE A 242 -5.69 3.94 -15.90
N SER A 243 -7.03 3.74 -15.93
CA SER A 243 -7.92 4.32 -14.92
C SER A 243 -7.59 3.81 -13.51
N CYS A 244 -7.23 2.53 -13.37
CA CYS A 244 -6.77 1.97 -12.11
C CYS A 244 -5.41 2.53 -11.67
N SER A 245 -4.45 2.64 -12.59
CA SER A 245 -3.10 3.12 -12.29
C SER A 245 -3.10 4.58 -11.85
N GLN A 246 -3.84 5.46 -12.55
CA GLN A 246 -3.96 6.87 -12.15
C GLN A 246 -4.73 7.04 -10.85
N ALA A 247 -5.81 6.26 -10.61
CA ALA A 247 -6.56 6.33 -9.36
C ALA A 247 -5.71 5.83 -8.17
N GLY A 248 -4.92 4.79 -8.37
CA GLY A 248 -3.97 4.30 -7.37
C GLY A 248 -2.87 5.30 -7.06
N LEU A 249 -2.32 5.97 -8.09
CA LEU A 249 -1.35 7.03 -7.94
C LEU A 249 -1.92 8.18 -7.10
N VAL A 250 -3.12 8.67 -7.44
CA VAL A 250 -3.75 9.80 -6.74
C VAL A 250 -4.17 9.39 -5.32
N ASN A 251 -4.61 8.16 -5.11
CA ASN A 251 -4.89 7.64 -3.76
C ASN A 251 -3.67 7.74 -2.85
N ASN A 252 -2.48 7.33 -3.33
CA ASN A 252 -1.25 7.43 -2.54
C ASN A 252 -0.62 8.84 -2.57
N LEU A 253 -0.98 9.69 -3.53
CA LEU A 253 -0.67 11.11 -3.51
C LEU A 253 -1.33 11.78 -2.29
N ASN A 254 -2.56 11.39 -1.94
CA ASN A 254 -3.22 11.81 -0.71
C ASN A 254 -2.42 11.42 0.53
N ASP A 255 -1.86 10.21 0.56
CA ASP A 255 -1.00 9.76 1.66
C ASP A 255 0.28 10.59 1.76
N GLY A 256 0.95 10.85 0.63
CA GLY A 256 2.17 11.64 0.58
C GLY A 256 1.96 13.05 1.16
N MET A 257 0.87 13.72 0.77
CA MET A 257 0.46 15.00 1.34
C MET A 257 0.11 14.87 2.84
N SER A 258 -0.74 13.90 3.18
CA SER A 258 -1.23 13.69 4.54
C SER A 258 -0.08 13.40 5.52
N TRP A 259 0.92 12.62 5.11
CA TRP A 259 2.05 12.28 5.98
C TRP A 259 3.02 13.44 6.17
N GLY A 260 3.18 14.29 5.16
CA GLY A 260 4.09 15.42 5.20
C GLY A 260 3.46 16.70 5.73
N ILE A 261 2.32 17.11 5.17
CA ILE A 261 1.73 18.43 5.39
C ILE A 261 0.80 18.47 6.61
N TYR A 262 -0.01 17.43 6.88
CA TYR A 262 -0.97 17.48 7.98
C TYR A 262 -0.34 17.69 9.36
N PRO A 263 0.78 17.04 9.76
CA PRO A 263 1.39 17.31 11.05
C PRO A 263 1.78 18.78 11.22
N LEU A 264 2.34 19.39 10.17
CA LEU A 264 2.74 20.80 10.15
C LEU A 264 1.52 21.73 10.16
N PHE A 265 0.48 21.41 9.38
CA PHE A 265 -0.76 22.17 9.32
C PHE A 265 -1.47 22.19 10.68
N PHE A 266 -1.64 21.04 11.33
CA PHE A 266 -2.27 20.97 12.65
C PHE A 266 -1.42 21.66 13.73
N ALA A 267 -0.09 21.53 13.68
CA ALA A 267 0.80 22.24 14.60
C ALA A 267 0.70 23.75 14.42
N SER A 268 0.58 24.26 13.17
CA SER A 268 0.39 25.70 12.92
C SER A 268 -0.96 26.25 13.42
N LEU A 269 -1.94 25.36 13.65
CA LEU A 269 -3.23 25.69 14.27
C LEU A 269 -3.22 25.51 15.80
N GLY A 270 -2.04 25.25 16.40
CA GLY A 270 -1.86 25.16 17.85
C GLY A 270 -2.11 23.77 18.45
N LEU A 271 -2.27 22.70 17.64
CA LEU A 271 -2.43 21.37 18.19
C LEU A 271 -1.11 20.83 18.76
N GLY A 272 -1.22 20.23 19.95
CA GLY A 272 -0.13 19.45 20.54
C GLY A 272 0.13 18.14 19.77
N VAL A 273 1.35 17.61 19.91
CA VAL A 273 1.82 16.43 19.16
C VAL A 273 0.95 15.18 19.43
N ALA A 274 0.45 15.00 20.66
CA ALA A 274 -0.44 13.89 20.99
C ALA A 274 -1.78 13.96 20.23
N ALA A 275 -2.38 15.14 20.11
CA ALA A 275 -3.62 15.35 19.36
C ALA A 275 -3.39 15.10 17.85
N ILE A 276 -2.25 15.59 17.32
CA ILE A 276 -1.84 15.32 15.93
C ILE A 276 -1.70 13.80 15.71
N GLY A 277 -1.02 13.09 16.61
CA GLY A 277 -0.86 11.63 16.54
C GLY A 277 -2.20 10.89 16.54
N THR A 278 -3.18 11.36 17.33
CA THR A 278 -4.53 10.79 17.35
C THR A 278 -5.22 10.96 15.99
N ILE A 279 -5.23 12.16 15.41
CA ILE A 279 -5.83 12.40 14.09
C ILE A 279 -5.14 11.54 13.02
N LYS A 280 -3.80 11.45 13.08
CA LYS A 280 -3.00 10.66 12.13
C LYS A 280 -3.26 9.16 12.23
N ALA A 281 -3.64 8.65 13.40
CA ALA A 281 -3.99 7.26 13.60
C ALA A 281 -5.36 6.89 13.04
N VAL A 282 -6.33 7.80 13.12
CA VAL A 282 -7.73 7.53 12.71
C VAL A 282 -7.83 7.14 11.25
N TYR A 283 -7.12 7.81 10.36
CA TYR A 283 -7.15 7.53 8.93
C TYR A 283 -6.75 6.08 8.58
N PRO A 284 -5.55 5.58 8.93
CA PRO A 284 -5.15 4.22 8.58
C PRO A 284 -5.94 3.15 9.36
N VAL A 285 -6.41 3.43 10.56
CA VAL A 285 -7.29 2.54 11.34
C VAL A 285 -8.65 2.40 10.66
N ALA A 286 -9.27 3.51 10.27
CA ALA A 286 -10.53 3.51 9.53
C ALA A 286 -10.37 2.77 8.20
N TRP A 287 -9.32 3.03 7.45
CA TRP A 287 -9.00 2.30 6.23
C TRP A 287 -8.87 0.79 6.49
N GLY A 288 -8.02 0.38 7.44
CA GLY A 288 -7.78 -1.03 7.76
C GLY A 288 -9.06 -1.79 8.12
N ILE A 289 -9.92 -1.20 8.96
CA ILE A 289 -11.18 -1.82 9.38
C ILE A 289 -12.20 -1.86 8.24
N LEU A 290 -12.43 -0.73 7.58
CA LEU A 290 -13.52 -0.60 6.60
C LEU A 290 -13.26 -1.38 5.32
N GLN A 291 -12.01 -1.63 4.94
CA GLN A 291 -11.70 -2.44 3.76
C GLN A 291 -12.16 -3.91 3.86
N LEU A 292 -12.35 -4.43 5.09
CA LEU A 292 -12.92 -5.76 5.29
C LEU A 292 -14.36 -5.86 4.79
N VAL A 293 -15.06 -4.73 4.77
CA VAL A 293 -16.45 -4.61 4.29
C VAL A 293 -16.49 -4.19 2.81
N THR A 294 -15.69 -3.18 2.45
CA THR A 294 -15.75 -2.59 1.11
C THR A 294 -15.17 -3.51 0.03
N GLY A 295 -14.24 -4.41 0.37
CA GLY A 295 -13.74 -5.43 -0.56
C GLY A 295 -14.88 -6.31 -1.11
N PRO A 296 -15.62 -7.05 -0.27
CA PRO A 296 -16.79 -7.83 -0.69
C PRO A 296 -17.92 -6.99 -1.31
N LEU A 297 -18.07 -5.72 -0.90
CA LEU A 297 -19.07 -4.82 -1.46
C LEU A 297 -18.81 -4.54 -2.94
N SER A 298 -17.55 -4.47 -3.36
CA SER A 298 -17.17 -4.28 -4.75
C SER A 298 -17.60 -5.43 -5.67
N ASP A 299 -17.80 -6.64 -5.12
CA ASP A 299 -18.33 -7.79 -5.86
C ASP A 299 -19.84 -7.71 -6.09
N ARG A 300 -20.54 -6.83 -5.37
CA ARG A 300 -22.00 -6.63 -5.50
C ARG A 300 -22.35 -5.38 -6.27
N TRP A 301 -21.67 -4.27 -5.98
CA TRP A 301 -21.97 -2.95 -6.53
C TRP A 301 -21.18 -2.63 -7.80
N GLY A 302 -20.21 -3.47 -8.17
CA GLY A 302 -19.30 -3.25 -9.27
C GLY A 302 -18.05 -2.45 -8.86
N ARG A 303 -17.04 -2.47 -9.72
CA ARG A 303 -15.72 -1.86 -9.44
C ARG A 303 -15.71 -0.37 -9.67
N LYS A 304 -16.23 0.07 -10.82
CA LYS A 304 -16.17 1.44 -11.29
C LYS A 304 -16.73 2.45 -10.29
N TRP A 305 -17.98 2.22 -9.86
CA TRP A 305 -18.67 3.20 -9.02
C TRP A 305 -18.17 3.23 -7.60
N LEU A 306 -17.65 2.10 -7.09
CA LEU A 306 -17.03 2.07 -5.78
C LEU A 306 -15.69 2.80 -5.77
N ILE A 307 -14.88 2.69 -6.82
CA ILE A 307 -13.63 3.47 -6.97
C ILE A 307 -13.97 4.96 -7.10
N ALA A 308 -14.85 5.34 -8.02
CA ALA A 308 -15.21 6.74 -8.24
C ALA A 308 -15.79 7.38 -6.96
N GLY A 309 -16.76 6.71 -6.32
CA GLY A 309 -17.36 7.16 -5.07
C GLY A 309 -16.35 7.28 -3.92
N GLY A 310 -15.46 6.31 -3.79
CA GLY A 310 -14.39 6.36 -2.80
C GLY A 310 -13.44 7.54 -2.96
N MET A 311 -13.08 7.88 -4.21
CA MET A 311 -12.28 9.08 -4.50
C MET A 311 -13.04 10.37 -4.14
N VAL A 312 -14.35 10.44 -4.40
CA VAL A 312 -15.18 11.60 -4.00
C VAL A 312 -15.26 11.72 -2.48
N VAL A 313 -15.42 10.61 -1.76
CA VAL A 313 -15.45 10.60 -0.29
C VAL A 313 -14.11 11.04 0.28
N GLN A 314 -12.96 10.59 -0.26
CA GLN A 314 -11.64 11.05 0.12
C GLN A 314 -11.49 12.56 -0.11
N ALA A 315 -11.84 13.04 -1.31
CA ALA A 315 -11.77 14.46 -1.65
C ALA A 315 -12.59 15.31 -0.66
N GLY A 316 -13.81 14.86 -0.32
CA GLY A 316 -14.66 15.49 0.67
C GLY A 316 -14.03 15.53 2.07
N GLY A 317 -13.42 14.44 2.52
CA GLY A 317 -12.71 14.36 3.79
C GLY A 317 -11.50 15.30 3.86
N ILE A 318 -10.69 15.35 2.79
CA ILE A 318 -9.55 16.26 2.68
C ILE A 318 -10.03 17.72 2.67
N TRP A 319 -11.09 18.02 1.91
CA TRP A 319 -11.67 19.35 1.83
C TRP A 319 -12.24 19.82 3.18
N LEU A 320 -12.99 18.95 3.89
CA LEU A 320 -13.51 19.21 5.22
C LEU A 320 -12.41 19.58 6.21
N THR A 321 -11.29 18.86 6.18
CA THR A 321 -10.14 19.08 7.07
C THR A 321 -9.60 20.51 6.97
N VAL A 322 -9.59 21.10 5.77
CA VAL A 322 -9.01 22.43 5.57
C VAL A 322 -10.03 23.55 5.73
N GLN A 323 -11.33 23.30 5.46
CA GLN A 323 -12.36 24.34 5.51
C GLN A 323 -12.90 24.58 6.91
N VAL A 324 -12.97 23.55 7.74
CA VAL A 324 -13.54 23.62 9.08
C VAL A 324 -12.46 23.34 10.13
N PRO A 325 -11.82 24.39 10.68
CA PRO A 325 -10.65 24.25 11.55
C PRO A 325 -11.04 23.92 13.01
N VAL A 326 -11.77 22.81 13.19
CA VAL A 326 -12.16 22.29 14.52
C VAL A 326 -11.80 20.80 14.62
N TYR A 327 -11.44 20.37 15.82
CA TYR A 327 -10.93 19.02 16.08
C TYR A 327 -11.88 17.91 15.58
N THR A 328 -13.18 18.07 15.82
CA THR A 328 -14.21 17.09 15.38
C THR A 328 -14.26 16.98 13.86
N ALA A 329 -14.13 18.08 13.11
CA ALA A 329 -14.10 18.06 11.65
C ALA A 329 -12.85 17.35 11.13
N TRP A 330 -11.70 17.52 11.78
CA TRP A 330 -10.46 16.82 11.43
C TRP A 330 -10.57 15.31 11.66
N MET A 331 -11.21 14.88 12.76
CA MET A 331 -11.49 13.47 13.02
C MET A 331 -12.45 12.87 11.97
N ILE A 332 -13.54 13.57 11.64
CA ILE A 332 -14.48 13.16 10.60
C ILE A 332 -13.77 13.11 9.24
N GLY A 333 -12.97 14.12 8.91
CA GLY A 333 -12.17 14.16 7.68
C GLY A 333 -11.22 12.96 7.56
N ALA A 334 -10.56 12.57 8.66
CA ALA A 334 -9.69 11.40 8.71
C ALA A 334 -10.47 10.07 8.50
N VAL A 335 -11.67 9.94 9.11
CA VAL A 335 -12.56 8.79 8.90
C VAL A 335 -13.02 8.71 7.45
N LEU A 336 -13.48 9.84 6.85
CA LEU A 336 -13.92 9.89 5.46
C LEU A 336 -12.78 9.54 4.50
N GLN A 337 -11.57 10.05 4.76
CA GLN A 337 -10.39 9.72 3.97
C GLN A 337 -10.09 8.21 4.07
N GLY A 338 -10.19 7.61 5.26
CA GLY A 338 -10.02 6.18 5.48
C GLY A 338 -11.08 5.32 4.80
N LEU A 339 -12.34 5.73 4.90
CA LEU A 339 -13.47 5.07 4.21
C LEU A 339 -13.28 5.09 2.69
N GLY A 340 -12.99 6.28 2.14
CA GLY A 340 -12.78 6.41 0.69
C GLY A 340 -11.60 5.55 0.21
N THR A 341 -10.48 5.52 0.93
CA THR A 341 -9.33 4.65 0.62
C THR A 341 -9.71 3.16 0.71
N ALA A 342 -10.50 2.77 1.70
CA ALA A 342 -11.02 1.40 1.83
C ALA A 342 -11.93 0.99 0.67
N MET A 343 -12.71 1.92 0.11
CA MET A 343 -13.52 1.69 -1.10
C MET A 343 -12.65 1.56 -2.35
N VAL A 344 -11.56 2.32 -2.44
CA VAL A 344 -10.71 2.44 -3.64
C VAL A 344 -9.71 1.29 -3.73
N TYR A 345 -8.87 1.11 -2.72
CA TYR A 345 -7.66 0.28 -2.83
C TYR A 345 -7.92 -1.20 -3.17
N PRO A 346 -8.74 -1.95 -2.40
CA PRO A 346 -9.01 -3.35 -2.73
C PRO A 346 -9.75 -3.50 -4.06
N THR A 347 -10.60 -2.52 -4.39
CA THR A 347 -11.40 -2.52 -5.63
C THR A 347 -10.53 -2.30 -6.87
N LEU A 348 -9.47 -1.47 -6.78
CA LEU A 348 -8.49 -1.31 -7.86
C LEU A 348 -7.76 -2.62 -8.17
N LEU A 349 -7.34 -3.35 -7.14
CA LEU A 349 -6.69 -4.65 -7.30
C LEU A 349 -7.62 -5.68 -7.96
N ALA A 350 -8.91 -5.68 -7.56
CA ALA A 350 -9.92 -6.52 -8.16
C ALA A 350 -10.17 -6.15 -9.63
N ALA A 351 -10.32 -4.86 -9.95
CA ALA A 351 -10.54 -4.39 -11.31
C ALA A 351 -9.38 -4.74 -12.26
N ILE A 352 -8.12 -4.63 -11.79
CA ILE A 352 -6.95 -5.07 -12.56
C ILE A 352 -7.00 -6.58 -12.80
N SER A 353 -7.39 -7.36 -11.78
CA SER A 353 -7.52 -8.81 -11.89
C SER A 353 -8.62 -9.24 -12.85
N ASP A 354 -9.70 -8.44 -12.98
CA ASP A 354 -10.80 -8.70 -13.91
C ASP A 354 -10.38 -8.47 -15.38
N VAL A 355 -9.47 -7.51 -15.62
CA VAL A 355 -9.04 -7.11 -16.98
C VAL A 355 -7.78 -7.85 -17.44
N ALA A 356 -6.83 -8.06 -16.54
CA ALA A 356 -5.55 -8.67 -16.88
C ALA A 356 -5.65 -10.20 -16.98
N HIS A 357 -5.26 -10.76 -18.15
CA HIS A 357 -5.19 -12.21 -18.35
C HIS A 357 -4.27 -12.88 -17.32
N PRO A 358 -4.57 -14.08 -16.83
CA PRO A 358 -3.80 -14.78 -15.80
C PRO A 358 -2.29 -14.84 -16.04
N GLU A 359 -1.85 -14.99 -17.31
CA GLU A 359 -0.44 -15.11 -17.68
C GLU A 359 0.39 -13.86 -17.40
N TRP A 360 -0.19 -12.65 -17.50
CA TRP A 360 0.51 -11.39 -17.30
C TRP A 360 -0.07 -10.52 -16.17
N ARG A 361 -1.08 -11.02 -15.46
CA ARG A 361 -1.73 -10.31 -14.33
C ARG A 361 -0.75 -9.86 -13.25
N ALA A 362 0.21 -10.71 -12.89
CA ALA A 362 1.23 -10.36 -11.90
C ALA A 362 2.07 -9.15 -12.34
N THR A 363 2.46 -9.10 -13.61
CA THR A 363 3.21 -7.97 -14.18
C THR A 363 2.35 -6.69 -14.25
N ALA A 364 1.06 -6.79 -14.60
CA ALA A 364 0.14 -5.66 -14.57
C ALA A 364 -0.04 -5.10 -13.15
N MET A 365 -0.16 -5.98 -12.15
CA MET A 365 -0.17 -5.59 -10.74
C MET A 365 1.14 -4.90 -10.31
N GLY A 366 2.28 -5.36 -10.81
CA GLY A 366 3.58 -4.72 -10.59
C GLY A 366 3.63 -3.31 -11.15
N ALA A 367 3.17 -3.11 -12.39
CA ALA A 367 3.07 -1.80 -13.02
C ALA A 367 2.12 -0.85 -12.26
N TYR A 368 0.96 -1.36 -11.84
CA TYR A 368 0.04 -0.60 -10.99
C TYR A 368 0.69 -0.19 -9.65
N ARG A 369 1.37 -1.13 -8.96
CA ARG A 369 2.06 -0.84 -7.69
C ARG A 369 3.16 0.21 -7.86
N PHE A 370 3.88 0.19 -8.97
CA PHE A 370 4.86 1.23 -9.28
C PHE A 370 4.20 2.62 -9.29
N TRP A 371 3.12 2.81 -10.06
CA TRP A 371 2.40 4.09 -10.13
C TRP A 371 1.80 4.48 -8.78
N ARG A 372 1.17 3.53 -8.10
CA ARG A 372 0.60 3.74 -6.79
C ARG A 372 1.65 4.23 -5.78
N ASP A 373 2.79 3.55 -5.68
CA ASP A 373 3.82 3.90 -4.69
C ASP A 373 4.58 5.18 -5.07
N LEU A 374 4.71 5.49 -6.37
CA LEU A 374 5.20 6.78 -6.85
C LEU A 374 4.27 7.93 -6.42
N GLY A 375 3.00 7.66 -6.20
CA GLY A 375 2.03 8.60 -5.65
C GLY A 375 2.49 9.24 -4.33
N TYR A 376 3.14 8.48 -3.42
CA TYR A 376 3.71 9.04 -2.19
C TYR A 376 4.70 10.17 -2.48
N ALA A 377 5.63 9.93 -3.39
CA ALA A 377 6.65 10.92 -3.76
C ALA A 377 6.04 12.14 -4.44
N LEU A 378 5.14 11.92 -5.42
CA LEU A 378 4.48 13.02 -6.12
C LEU A 378 3.57 13.82 -5.20
N GLY A 379 2.86 13.16 -4.26
CA GLY A 379 2.03 13.82 -3.28
C GLY A 379 2.83 14.71 -2.34
N ALA A 380 3.94 14.21 -1.83
CA ALA A 380 4.85 15.00 -1.00
C ALA A 380 5.45 16.18 -1.79
N LEU A 381 5.97 15.93 -3.00
CA LEU A 381 6.58 16.95 -3.84
C LEU A 381 5.58 18.06 -4.22
N ILE A 382 4.43 17.70 -4.76
CA ILE A 382 3.40 18.65 -5.21
C ILE A 382 2.86 19.44 -4.01
N SER A 383 2.51 18.76 -2.92
CA SER A 383 1.98 19.45 -1.74
C SER A 383 3.04 20.30 -1.03
N GLY A 384 4.29 19.86 -0.97
CA GLY A 384 5.40 20.64 -0.43
C GLY A 384 5.64 21.92 -1.24
N ALA A 385 5.77 21.80 -2.57
CA ALA A 385 5.98 22.93 -3.46
C ALA A 385 4.83 23.95 -3.40
N ILE A 386 3.59 23.48 -3.42
CA ILE A 386 2.42 24.37 -3.29
C ILE A 386 2.38 25.01 -1.90
N ALA A 387 2.74 24.26 -0.85
CA ALA A 387 2.79 24.81 0.51
C ALA A 387 3.85 25.91 0.66
N ASP A 388 5.00 25.78 0.00
CA ASP A 388 6.04 26.81 -0.02
C ASP A 388 5.61 28.07 -0.79
N LEU A 389 4.86 27.92 -1.89
CA LEU A 389 4.44 29.03 -2.75
C LEU A 389 3.15 29.72 -2.28
N LEU A 390 2.14 28.95 -1.87
CA LEU A 390 0.76 29.41 -1.63
C LEU A 390 0.26 29.06 -0.22
N GLY A 391 1.07 28.39 0.60
CA GLY A 391 0.73 27.97 1.93
C GLY A 391 0.08 26.57 2.00
N MET A 392 0.10 25.96 3.19
CA MET A 392 -0.37 24.60 3.44
C MET A 392 -1.86 24.40 3.14
N ARG A 393 -2.71 25.43 3.36
CA ARG A 393 -4.15 25.36 3.02
C ARG A 393 -4.36 25.12 1.52
N ALA A 394 -3.65 25.89 0.68
CA ALA A 394 -3.73 25.75 -0.78
C ALA A 394 -3.22 24.37 -1.23
N ALA A 395 -2.13 23.88 -0.63
CA ALA A 395 -1.61 22.53 -0.93
C ALA A 395 -2.65 21.43 -0.67
N ILE A 396 -3.32 21.47 0.48
CA ILE A 396 -4.36 20.48 0.84
C ILE A 396 -5.57 20.62 -0.09
N GLN A 397 -6.00 21.85 -0.44
CA GLN A 397 -7.12 22.07 -1.36
C GLN A 397 -6.82 21.55 -2.77
N VAL A 398 -5.62 21.78 -3.29
CA VAL A 398 -5.21 21.27 -4.61
C VAL A 398 -5.22 19.75 -4.61
N VAL A 399 -4.73 19.10 -3.57
CA VAL A 399 -4.78 17.63 -3.46
C VAL A 399 -6.22 17.12 -3.41
N ALA A 400 -7.13 17.78 -2.69
CA ALA A 400 -8.54 17.44 -2.67
C ALA A 400 -9.17 17.54 -4.08
N VAL A 401 -8.84 18.61 -4.83
CA VAL A 401 -9.31 18.80 -6.22
C VAL A 401 -8.75 17.72 -7.14
N LEU A 402 -7.45 17.41 -7.06
CA LEU A 402 -6.84 16.32 -7.85
C LEU A 402 -7.50 14.98 -7.57
N THR A 403 -7.85 14.72 -6.30
CA THR A 403 -8.55 13.50 -5.89
C THR A 403 -9.96 13.43 -6.48
N LEU A 404 -10.70 14.55 -6.44
CA LEU A 404 -12.01 14.64 -7.06
C LEU A 404 -11.93 14.43 -8.57
N LEU A 405 -11.00 15.10 -9.25
CA LEU A 405 -10.80 14.95 -10.70
C LEU A 405 -10.43 13.51 -11.08
N SER A 406 -9.63 12.83 -10.27
CA SER A 406 -9.31 11.41 -10.45
C SER A 406 -10.56 10.54 -10.34
N GLY A 407 -11.42 10.79 -9.36
CA GLY A 407 -12.70 10.10 -9.21
C GLY A 407 -13.62 10.32 -10.41
N LEU A 408 -13.73 11.57 -10.88
CA LEU A 408 -14.49 11.92 -12.10
C LEU A 408 -13.91 11.23 -13.34
N HIS A 409 -12.57 11.21 -13.48
CA HIS A 409 -11.94 10.46 -14.57
C HIS A 409 -12.34 8.98 -14.57
N VAL A 410 -12.34 8.31 -13.41
CA VAL A 410 -12.83 6.94 -13.30
C VAL A 410 -14.30 6.84 -13.69
N ALA A 411 -15.15 7.74 -13.20
CA ALA A 411 -16.58 7.74 -13.49
C ALA A 411 -16.88 7.88 -15.00
N PHE A 412 -16.14 8.70 -15.72
CA PHE A 412 -16.37 8.94 -17.15
C PHE A 412 -15.62 7.99 -18.07
N ARG A 413 -14.39 7.63 -17.74
CA ARG A 413 -13.53 6.88 -18.66
C ARG A 413 -13.51 5.37 -18.39
N MET A 414 -13.52 4.91 -17.13
CA MET A 414 -13.49 3.49 -16.81
C MET A 414 -14.80 2.81 -17.24
N ARG A 415 -14.71 1.61 -17.79
CA ARG A 415 -15.86 0.71 -17.96
C ARG A 415 -15.98 -0.19 -16.74
N GLU A 416 -17.23 -0.63 -16.45
CA GLU A 416 -17.42 -1.63 -15.39
C GLU A 416 -16.69 -2.93 -15.77
N THR A 417 -15.88 -3.45 -14.83
CA THR A 417 -15.09 -4.65 -15.07
C THR A 417 -15.68 -5.90 -14.42
N HIS A 418 -16.57 -5.71 -13.44
CA HIS A 418 -17.23 -6.81 -12.77
C HIS A 418 -18.16 -7.56 -13.73
N GLY A 419 -18.00 -8.88 -13.86
CA GLY A 419 -18.86 -9.74 -14.69
C GLY A 419 -18.49 -9.82 -16.18
N ILE A 420 -17.39 -9.19 -16.64
CA ILE A 420 -16.92 -9.33 -18.04
C ILE A 420 -16.61 -10.80 -18.34
N THR A 421 -15.91 -11.48 -17.48
CA THR A 421 -15.56 -12.91 -17.62
C THR A 421 -16.77 -13.84 -17.65
N LYS A 422 -17.90 -13.49 -17.01
CA LYS A 422 -19.13 -14.28 -17.04
C LYS A 422 -19.87 -14.12 -18.37
N ARG A 423 -19.87 -12.93 -18.98
CA ARG A 423 -20.57 -12.71 -20.24
C ARG A 423 -19.89 -13.36 -21.44
N GLU A 424 -18.57 -13.46 -21.44
CA GLU A 424 -17.83 -14.16 -22.49
C GLU A 424 -18.01 -15.67 -22.41
N THR A 425 -18.17 -16.26 -21.23
CA THR A 425 -18.45 -17.69 -21.02
C THR A 425 -19.90 -18.07 -21.34
N GLU A 426 -20.86 -17.16 -21.14
CA GLU A 426 -22.29 -17.36 -21.46
C GLU A 426 -22.62 -17.12 -22.94
N SER A 427 -21.76 -16.45 -23.70
CA SER A 427 -21.93 -16.20 -25.14
C SER A 427 -21.39 -17.32 -26.04
N ILE A 428 -20.83 -18.39 -25.50
CA ILE A 428 -20.46 -19.60 -26.25
C ILE A 428 -21.71 -20.48 -26.33
N PRO A 429 -22.35 -20.67 -27.52
CA PRO A 429 -23.49 -21.56 -27.65
C PRO A 429 -23.08 -22.97 -27.25
N SER A 430 -23.85 -23.59 -26.37
CA SER A 430 -23.68 -24.99 -26.00
C SER A 430 -23.75 -25.89 -27.26
N PRO A 431 -22.79 -26.78 -27.51
CA PRO A 431 -22.81 -27.66 -28.67
C PRO A 431 -23.75 -28.86 -28.50
N ALA A 432 -24.91 -28.69 -27.91
CA ALA A 432 -25.87 -29.76 -27.70
C ALA A 432 -27.28 -29.34 -28.11
N ALA A 433 -27.57 -29.45 -29.41
CA ALA A 433 -28.92 -29.65 -29.96
C ALA A 433 -28.86 -29.93 -31.46
N HIS A 434 -28.15 -30.96 -31.89
CA HIS A 434 -28.39 -31.63 -33.15
C HIS A 434 -28.16 -33.14 -32.92
N GLN A 435 -29.19 -33.81 -32.44
CA GLN A 435 -29.49 -35.22 -32.72
C GLN A 435 -30.93 -35.35 -33.10
#